data_1cfef9ee64a48ea6bf05c02c42e16d6d
#
_entry.id   1cfef9ee64a48ea6bf05c02c42e16d6d
#
_cell.length_a   1.000
_cell.length_b   1.000
_cell.length_c   1.000
_cell.angle_alpha   90.00
_cell.angle_beta   90.00
_cell.angle_gamma   90.00
#
_symmetry.space_group_name_H-M   'P 1'
#
loop_
_entity.id
_entity.type
_entity.pdbx_description
1 polymer ?
#
loop_
_entity_poly.entity_id
_entity_poly.type
_entity_poly.pdbx_seq_one_letter_code
_entity_poly.pdbx_strand_id
1 'polypeptide(L)' 'MSQALSIAHARGLNLATTLMVCITVFHAGNGDYGVMPSAEYDGDPATIIHEFDPFQP' A
#
# COMPACT_ATOMS: atom_id res chain seq x y z
N MET A 1 -3.89 17.96 -3.73
CA MET A 1 -4.14 16.53 -3.64
C MET A 1 -3.15 15.78 -4.51
N SER A 2 -2.54 14.75 -3.97
CA SER A 2 -1.47 14.05 -4.67
C SER A 2 -2.04 12.93 -5.56
N GLN A 3 -1.76 13.00 -6.87
CA GLN A 3 -2.13 11.92 -7.77
C GLN A 3 -1.34 10.65 -7.47
N ALA A 4 -0.13 10.81 -6.94
CA ALA A 4 0.70 9.67 -6.58
C ALA A 4 0.03 8.82 -5.50
N LEU A 5 -0.62 9.45 -4.53
CA LEU A 5 -1.33 8.73 -3.48
C LEU A 5 -2.55 7.99 -4.05
N SER A 6 -3.31 8.64 -4.93
CA SER A 6 -4.46 8.00 -5.57
C SER A 6 -4.03 6.78 -6.37
N ILE A 7 -2.94 6.90 -7.11
CA ILE A 7 -2.41 5.79 -7.91
C ILE A 7 -1.94 4.66 -7.00
N ALA A 8 -1.27 4.99 -5.90
CA ALA A 8 -0.79 3.99 -4.96
C ALA A 8 -1.96 3.24 -4.31
N HIS A 9 -3.02 3.97 -3.94
CA HIS A 9 -4.21 3.35 -3.37
C HIS A 9 -4.87 2.40 -4.38
N ALA A 10 -5.01 2.84 -5.63
CA ALA A 10 -5.61 1.99 -6.66
C ALA A 10 -4.79 0.73 -6.88
N ARG A 11 -3.46 0.86 -6.91
CA ARG A 11 -2.57 -0.29 -7.07
C ARG A 11 -2.66 -1.23 -5.87
N GLY A 12 -2.69 -0.65 -4.67
CA GLY A 12 -2.77 -1.44 -3.45
C GLY A 12 -4.03 -2.28 -3.42
N LEU A 13 -5.17 -1.68 -3.72
CA LEU A 13 -6.44 -2.39 -3.75
C LEU A 13 -6.42 -3.48 -4.81
N ASN A 14 -5.91 -3.16 -6.00
CA ASN A 14 -5.83 -4.10 -7.11
C ASN A 14 -4.96 -5.30 -6.75
N LEU A 15 -3.77 -5.05 -6.20
CA LEU A 15 -2.87 -6.11 -5.80
C LEU A 15 -3.46 -6.97 -4.69
N ALA A 16 -4.08 -6.33 -3.70
CA ALA A 16 -4.69 -7.07 -2.59
C ALA A 16 -5.75 -8.04 -3.09
N THR A 17 -6.62 -7.58 -3.99
CA THR A 17 -7.69 -8.42 -4.52
C THR A 17 -7.16 -9.46 -5.51
N THR A 18 -6.13 -9.12 -6.28
CA THR A 18 -5.56 -10.04 -7.26
C THR A 18 -4.75 -11.14 -6.60
N LEU A 19 -3.90 -10.77 -5.64
CA LEU A 19 -3.01 -11.71 -4.97
C LEU A 19 -3.64 -12.34 -3.73
N MET A 20 -4.75 -11.77 -3.26
CA MET A 20 -5.44 -12.22 -2.03
C MET A 20 -4.50 -12.20 -0.82
N VAL A 21 -3.72 -11.12 -0.72
CA VAL A 21 -2.83 -10.90 0.43
C VAL A 21 -2.98 -9.46 0.89
N CYS A 22 -2.64 -9.19 2.14
CA CYS A 22 -2.63 -7.83 2.65
C CYS A 22 -1.55 -7.02 1.96
N ILE A 23 -1.90 -5.82 1.53
CA ILE A 23 -0.98 -4.92 0.83
C ILE A 23 -0.81 -3.65 1.64
N THR A 24 0.44 -3.24 1.82
CA THR A 24 0.79 -2.03 2.54
C THR A 24 1.11 -0.91 1.56
N VAL A 25 0.50 0.26 1.78
CA VAL A 25 0.84 1.49 1.07
C VAL A 25 1.67 2.33 2.03
N PHE A 26 2.86 2.71 1.64
CA PHE A 26 3.77 3.42 2.51
C PHE A 26 4.38 4.62 1.79
N HIS A 27 4.91 5.54 2.60
CA HIS A 27 5.56 6.75 2.09
C HIS A 27 7.02 6.42 1.75
N ALA A 28 7.37 6.57 0.49
CA ALA A 28 8.69 6.17 0.00
C ALA A 28 9.70 7.32 -0.04
N GLY A 29 9.35 8.48 0.50
CA GLY A 29 10.23 9.65 0.46
C GLY A 29 10.00 10.48 -0.80
N ASN A 30 10.46 11.73 -0.77
CA ASN A 30 10.37 12.65 -1.93
C ASN A 30 8.95 12.77 -2.50
N GLY A 31 7.93 12.58 -1.68
CA GLY A 31 6.56 12.66 -2.14
C GLY A 31 6.06 11.45 -2.88
N ASP A 32 6.85 10.40 -2.96
CA ASP A 32 6.45 9.14 -3.59
C ASP A 32 5.80 8.19 -2.60
N TYR A 33 5.11 7.21 -3.14
CA TYR A 33 4.45 6.16 -2.36
C TYR A 33 4.78 4.81 -2.96
N GLY A 34 4.94 3.82 -2.08
CA GLY A 34 5.21 2.46 -2.50
C GLY A 34 4.08 1.54 -2.09
N VAL A 35 3.99 0.40 -2.77
CA VAL A 35 2.96 -0.60 -2.51
C VAL A 35 3.64 -1.96 -2.52
N MET A 36 3.42 -2.76 -1.47
CA MET A 36 4.02 -4.09 -1.40
C MET A 36 3.24 -4.97 -0.44
N PRO A 37 3.39 -6.30 -0.54
CA PRO A 37 2.76 -7.19 0.43
C PRO A 37 3.20 -6.86 1.85
N SER A 38 2.26 -6.81 2.77
CA SER A 38 2.54 -6.45 4.16
C SER A 38 3.56 -7.38 4.80
N ALA A 39 3.54 -8.65 4.44
CA ALA A 39 4.47 -9.64 4.99
C ALA A 39 5.91 -9.38 4.56
N GLU A 40 6.11 -8.67 3.45
CA GLU A 40 7.43 -8.37 2.93
C GLU A 40 7.94 -6.99 3.32
N TYR A 41 7.07 -6.17 3.91
CA TYR A 41 7.46 -4.82 4.28
C TYR A 41 8.21 -4.84 5.60
N ASP A 42 9.47 -4.42 5.56
CA ASP A 42 10.33 -4.35 6.74
C ASP A 42 10.78 -2.92 7.06
N GLY A 43 10.12 -1.94 6.47
CA GLY A 43 10.43 -0.54 6.72
C GLY A 43 9.83 -0.04 8.02
N ASP A 44 9.95 1.26 8.22
CA ASP A 44 9.45 1.92 9.43
C ASP A 44 7.91 1.92 9.43
N PRO A 45 7.27 1.33 10.45
CA PRO A 45 5.81 1.34 10.52
C PRO A 45 5.20 2.74 10.50
N ALA A 46 5.96 3.76 10.91
CA ALA A 46 5.48 5.13 10.91
C ALA A 46 5.27 5.66 9.49
N THR A 47 5.85 5.03 8.48
CA THR A 47 5.67 5.44 7.09
C THR A 47 4.44 4.81 6.44
N ILE A 48 3.81 3.84 7.10
CA ILE A 48 2.64 3.18 6.54
C ILE A 48 1.46 4.15 6.55
N ILE A 49 0.84 4.33 5.38
CA ILE A 49 -0.29 5.23 5.21
C ILE A 49 -1.59 4.44 5.28
N HIS A 50 -1.61 3.26 4.66
CA HIS A 50 -2.82 2.47 4.56
C HIS A 50 -2.46 1.01 4.33
N GLU A 51 -3.35 0.13 4.73
CA GLU A 51 -3.18 -1.31 4.49
C GLU A 51 -4.49 -1.86 3.96
N PHE A 52 -4.41 -2.56 2.83
CA PHE A 52 -5.57 -3.19 2.22
C PHE A 52 -5.61 -4.66 2.60
N ASP A 53 -6.75 -5.08 3.13
CA ASP A 53 -6.98 -6.47 3.51
C ASP A 53 -8.05 -7.05 2.59
N PRO A 54 -7.70 -8.00 1.71
CA PRO A 54 -8.67 -8.57 0.76
C PRO A 54 -9.71 -9.46 1.42
N PHE A 55 -9.49 -9.82 2.68
CA PHE A 55 -10.39 -10.70 3.42
C PHE A 55 -11.42 -9.94 4.25
N GLN A 56 -11.35 -8.61 4.25
CA GLN A 56 -12.31 -7.76 4.95
C GLN A 56 -12.97 -6.82 3.97
N PRO A 57 -14.28 -6.71 4.01
CA PRO A 57 -15.00 -5.79 3.14
C PRO A 57 -14.74 -4.32 3.48
#